data_1d5b340650fb80a17bf218daa691c88b
#
_entry.id   1d5b340650fb80a17bf218daa691c88b
#
_cell.length_a   1.000
_cell.length_b   1.000
_cell.length_c   1.000
_cell.angle_alpha   90.00
_cell.angle_beta   90.00
_cell.angle_gamma   90.00
#
_symmetry.space_group_name_H-M   'P 1'
#
loop_
_entity.id
_entity.type
_entity.pdbx_description
1 polymer ?
#
loop_
_entity_poly.entity_id
_entity_poly.type
_entity_poly.pdbx_seq_one_letter_code
_entity_poly.pdbx_strand_id
1 'polypeptide(L)'
;MASTNHVQPIAHRGCPHQYPENTLRALQNAGSSAGAVEFDVRRCGTGESVVIHDNRLDRVTDVDGLVSDTSVSELQQVHVAGSTAHVPTLQEVFQTVSTDVTLHIELKEPSVIDDVVMYINQFDHDVIVSSFDPTALTAAVSAGLTDVALLFATDPQDALMRAIEIGCTAVHPSASLCIETDIVSAAHEQGLYVNAWTIEDAETLTALARISGDDHSTAVDGVIIDDCSLIERCQMLG
;
A
#
# COMPACT_ATOMS: atom_id res chain seq x y z
N MET A 1 19.70 14.24 -18.89
CA MET A 1 19.41 14.89 -17.61
C MET A 1 19.46 13.78 -16.59
N ALA A 2 20.31 13.88 -15.57
CA ALA A 2 20.35 12.87 -14.51
C ALA A 2 18.98 12.85 -13.83
N SER A 3 18.30 11.72 -13.82
CA SER A 3 17.11 11.51 -13.01
C SER A 3 17.57 11.64 -11.55
N THR A 4 17.12 12.67 -10.86
CA THR A 4 17.23 12.70 -9.40
C THR A 4 16.29 11.63 -8.91
N ASN A 5 16.83 10.47 -8.54
CA ASN A 5 16.05 9.40 -7.94
C ASN A 5 15.60 9.84 -6.54
N HIS A 6 14.50 10.57 -6.46
CA HIS A 6 13.82 10.81 -5.19
C HIS A 6 13.12 9.53 -4.76
N VAL A 7 13.39 9.07 -3.55
CA VAL A 7 12.64 7.98 -2.94
C VAL A 7 11.20 8.45 -2.70
N GLN A 8 10.22 7.77 -3.31
CA GLN A 8 8.81 8.14 -3.22
C GLN A 8 8.25 7.79 -1.83
N PRO A 9 7.80 8.76 -1.01
CA PRO A 9 7.03 8.44 0.19
C PRO A 9 5.62 7.97 -0.20
N ILE A 10 5.16 6.89 0.43
CA ILE A 10 3.83 6.31 0.28
C ILE A 10 3.20 6.28 1.67
N ALA A 11 2.14 7.01 1.89
CA ALA A 11 1.52 7.11 3.21
C ALA A 11 0.70 5.86 3.55
N HIS A 12 1.24 4.96 4.39
CA HIS A 12 0.63 3.70 4.80
C HIS A 12 -0.69 3.95 5.55
N ARG A 13 -1.81 3.43 5.05
CA ARG A 13 -3.17 3.62 5.60
C ARG A 13 -3.51 5.08 5.91
N GLY A 14 -2.82 6.03 5.26
CA GLY A 14 -2.99 7.45 5.52
C GLY A 14 -2.25 7.97 6.77
N CYS A 15 -1.10 7.38 7.15
CA CYS A 15 -0.25 7.74 8.29
C CYS A 15 -0.92 7.55 9.66
N PRO A 16 -0.97 6.32 10.19
CA PRO A 16 -1.66 5.98 11.45
C PRO A 16 -1.09 6.69 12.69
N HIS A 17 0.13 7.22 12.64
CA HIS A 17 0.68 8.03 13.74
C HIS A 17 0.00 9.40 13.88
N GLN A 18 -0.60 9.95 12.81
CA GLN A 18 -1.26 11.26 12.80
C GLN A 18 -2.78 11.17 12.66
N TYR A 19 -3.28 10.14 11.98
CA TYR A 19 -4.69 10.02 11.62
C TYR A 19 -5.23 8.63 11.95
N PRO A 20 -6.54 8.46 12.19
CA PRO A 20 -7.16 7.14 12.22
C PRO A 20 -6.95 6.41 10.89
N GLU A 21 -6.29 5.23 10.95
CA GLU A 21 -5.92 4.44 9.76
C GLU A 21 -7.11 4.15 8.84
N ASN A 22 -6.85 4.08 7.53
CA ASN A 22 -7.83 3.68 6.53
C ASN A 22 -9.13 4.51 6.52
N THR A 23 -9.09 5.77 6.96
CA THR A 23 -10.23 6.69 6.86
C THR A 23 -10.07 7.65 5.70
N LEU A 24 -11.17 8.13 5.11
CA LEU A 24 -11.14 9.08 3.97
C LEU A 24 -10.28 10.30 4.27
N ARG A 25 -10.42 10.86 5.48
CA ARG A 25 -9.63 12.03 5.89
C ARG A 25 -8.13 11.73 5.99
N ALA A 26 -7.77 10.56 6.51
CA ALA A 26 -6.37 10.12 6.58
C ALA A 26 -5.79 9.98 5.17
N LEU A 27 -6.47 9.22 4.29
CA LEU A 27 -6.02 8.97 2.92
C LEU A 27 -5.90 10.27 2.11
N GLN A 28 -6.87 11.18 2.23
CA GLN A 28 -6.87 12.47 1.53
C GLN A 28 -5.73 13.39 2.00
N ASN A 29 -5.56 13.57 3.31
CA ASN A 29 -4.56 14.49 3.86
C ASN A 29 -3.13 13.95 3.66
N ALA A 30 -2.89 12.68 4.01
CA ALA A 30 -1.58 12.07 3.89
C ALA A 30 -1.19 11.88 2.42
N GLY A 31 -2.12 11.43 1.56
CA GLY A 31 -1.90 11.29 0.14
C GLY A 31 -1.53 12.62 -0.52
N SER A 32 -2.23 13.71 -0.22
CA SER A 32 -1.90 15.05 -0.73
C SER A 32 -0.51 15.53 -0.31
N SER A 33 -0.01 15.09 0.84
CA SER A 33 1.32 15.47 1.33
C SER A 33 2.43 14.59 0.75
N ALA A 34 2.19 13.28 0.59
CA ALA A 34 3.16 12.31 0.10
C ALA A 34 3.17 12.17 -1.43
N GLY A 35 2.08 12.49 -2.11
CA GLY A 35 1.86 12.21 -3.52
C GLY A 35 1.40 10.78 -3.81
N ALA A 36 1.45 9.89 -2.81
CA ALA A 36 0.95 8.52 -2.88
C ALA A 36 0.40 8.09 -1.53
N VAL A 37 -0.63 7.22 -1.54
CA VAL A 37 -1.24 6.66 -0.34
C VAL A 37 -1.52 5.18 -0.53
N GLU A 38 -1.25 4.42 0.51
CA GLU A 38 -1.55 2.99 0.56
C GLU A 38 -2.75 2.74 1.47
N PHE A 39 -3.58 1.77 1.13
CA PHE A 39 -4.71 1.32 1.94
C PHE A 39 -5.14 -0.11 1.61
N ASP A 40 -5.84 -0.73 2.58
CA ASP A 40 -6.22 -2.14 2.57
C ASP A 40 -7.67 -2.33 2.13
N VAL A 41 -7.94 -3.32 1.26
CA VAL A 41 -9.30 -3.57 0.76
C VAL A 41 -9.77 -4.99 1.09
N ARG A 42 -10.99 -5.08 1.66
CA ARG A 42 -11.71 -6.31 1.98
C ARG A 42 -13.14 -6.29 1.46
N ARG A 43 -13.76 -7.46 1.40
CA ARG A 43 -15.19 -7.62 1.09
C ARG A 43 -16.02 -7.60 2.38
N CYS A 44 -17.07 -6.78 2.44
CA CYS A 44 -18.02 -6.77 3.54
C CYS A 44 -19.18 -7.77 3.34
N GLY A 45 -20.03 -7.93 4.35
CA GLY A 45 -21.11 -8.93 4.37
C GLY A 45 -22.20 -8.72 3.31
N THR A 46 -22.37 -7.51 2.80
CA THR A 46 -23.31 -7.21 1.71
C THR A 46 -22.67 -7.21 0.32
N GLY A 47 -21.35 -7.45 0.25
CA GLY A 47 -20.63 -7.68 -0.98
C GLY A 47 -19.88 -6.47 -1.55
N GLU A 48 -19.91 -5.32 -0.89
CA GLU A 48 -19.13 -4.14 -1.29
C GLU A 48 -17.66 -4.27 -0.83
N SER A 49 -16.75 -3.68 -1.57
CA SER A 49 -15.36 -3.50 -1.15
C SER A 49 -15.22 -2.32 -0.20
N VAL A 50 -14.64 -2.57 0.99
CA VAL A 50 -14.46 -1.61 2.08
C VAL A 50 -12.98 -1.50 2.46
N VAL A 51 -12.59 -0.37 3.05
CA VAL A 51 -11.19 -0.04 3.34
C VAL A 51 -10.90 -0.28 4.81
N ILE A 52 -10.28 -1.43 5.09
CA ILE A 52 -9.93 -1.89 6.43
C ILE A 52 -8.86 -2.99 6.36
N HIS A 53 -7.88 -2.95 7.27
CA HIS A 53 -6.79 -3.94 7.29
C HIS A 53 -7.24 -5.30 7.80
N ASP A 54 -7.80 -5.35 9.01
CA ASP A 54 -8.12 -6.60 9.69
C ASP A 54 -9.40 -7.25 9.15
N ASN A 55 -9.52 -8.56 9.29
CA ASN A 55 -10.76 -9.26 9.02
C ASN A 55 -11.81 -9.07 10.14
N ARG A 56 -11.40 -8.45 11.27
CA ARG A 56 -12.25 -8.11 12.42
C ARG A 56 -12.26 -6.60 12.66
N LEU A 57 -13.36 -6.11 13.23
CA LEU A 57 -13.60 -4.70 13.48
C LEU A 57 -12.96 -4.20 14.79
N ASP A 58 -12.79 -5.09 15.78
CA ASP A 58 -12.54 -4.76 17.18
C ASP A 58 -11.22 -4.00 17.46
N ARG A 59 -10.19 -4.14 16.63
CA ARG A 59 -8.92 -3.41 16.85
C ARG A 59 -9.05 -1.91 16.54
N VAL A 60 -9.77 -1.58 15.49
CA VAL A 60 -9.78 -0.21 14.95
C VAL A 60 -11.14 0.48 15.06
N THR A 61 -12.20 -0.21 15.51
CA THR A 61 -13.54 0.37 15.66
C THR A 61 -14.09 0.18 17.07
N ASP A 62 -15.25 0.79 17.35
CA ASP A 62 -15.98 0.69 18.61
C ASP A 62 -16.93 -0.53 18.69
N VAL A 63 -16.86 -1.44 17.69
CA VAL A 63 -17.70 -2.64 17.64
C VAL A 63 -16.88 -3.90 17.37
N ASP A 64 -17.41 -5.05 17.85
CA ASP A 64 -16.87 -6.38 17.56
C ASP A 64 -17.56 -7.01 16.34
N GLY A 65 -16.85 -7.82 15.60
CA GLY A 65 -17.42 -8.61 14.51
C GLY A 65 -16.45 -8.90 13.38
N LEU A 66 -16.88 -9.74 12.43
CA LEU A 66 -16.16 -9.95 11.19
C LEU A 66 -16.62 -8.93 10.14
N VAL A 67 -15.70 -8.40 9.37
CA VAL A 67 -15.99 -7.53 8.23
C VAL A 67 -16.90 -8.25 7.24
N SER A 68 -16.63 -9.54 6.97
CA SER A 68 -17.42 -10.38 6.07
C SER A 68 -18.86 -10.65 6.52
N ASP A 69 -19.17 -10.44 7.79
CA ASP A 69 -20.50 -10.66 8.37
C ASP A 69 -21.26 -9.36 8.61
N THR A 70 -20.62 -8.20 8.38
CA THR A 70 -21.17 -6.87 8.65
C THR A 70 -21.55 -6.18 7.34
N SER A 71 -22.77 -5.63 7.28
CA SER A 71 -23.22 -4.89 6.09
C SER A 71 -22.51 -3.56 5.91
N VAL A 72 -22.44 -3.05 4.69
CA VAL A 72 -21.87 -1.70 4.43
C VAL A 72 -22.62 -0.62 5.22
N SER A 73 -23.95 -0.74 5.37
CA SER A 73 -24.75 0.23 6.12
C SER A 73 -24.43 0.23 7.62
N GLU A 74 -24.01 -0.89 8.20
CA GLU A 74 -23.52 -0.98 9.57
C GLU A 74 -22.10 -0.39 9.66
N LEU A 75 -21.21 -0.75 8.73
CA LEU A 75 -19.84 -0.23 8.67
C LEU A 75 -19.77 1.31 8.54
N GLN A 76 -20.74 1.92 7.88
CA GLN A 76 -20.87 3.38 7.80
C GLN A 76 -21.35 4.05 9.09
N GLN A 77 -21.74 3.29 10.10
CA GLN A 77 -22.18 3.81 11.41
C GLN A 77 -21.19 3.55 12.54
N VAL A 78 -20.18 2.69 12.33
CA VAL A 78 -19.12 2.45 13.31
C VAL A 78 -18.12 3.60 13.35
N HIS A 79 -17.44 3.79 14.47
CA HIS A 79 -16.45 4.83 14.63
C HIS A 79 -15.03 4.25 14.64
N VAL A 80 -14.17 4.73 13.75
CA VAL A 80 -12.77 4.29 13.65
C VAL A 80 -11.92 5.04 14.67
N ALA A 81 -11.20 4.30 15.52
CA ALA A 81 -10.24 4.82 16.51
C ALA A 81 -10.81 5.94 17.40
N GLY A 82 -12.10 5.84 17.80
CA GLY A 82 -12.78 6.83 18.62
C GLY A 82 -13.03 8.20 17.95
N SER A 83 -12.82 8.29 16.64
CA SER A 83 -13.11 9.48 15.83
C SER A 83 -14.57 9.47 15.37
N THR A 84 -14.97 10.45 14.55
CA THR A 84 -16.28 10.47 13.86
C THR A 84 -16.20 9.84 12.46
N ALA A 85 -15.04 9.30 12.05
CA ALA A 85 -14.88 8.66 10.78
C ALA A 85 -15.44 7.22 10.82
N HIS A 86 -16.07 6.80 9.74
CA HIS A 86 -16.53 5.43 9.52
C HIS A 86 -15.54 4.62 8.68
N VAL A 87 -15.79 3.32 8.52
CA VAL A 87 -15.06 2.46 7.57
C VAL A 87 -15.52 2.81 6.16
N PRO A 88 -14.63 3.34 5.29
CA PRO A 88 -15.05 3.78 3.96
C PRO A 88 -15.24 2.60 3.00
N THR A 89 -16.06 2.80 1.99
CA THR A 89 -16.08 1.96 0.79
C THR A 89 -14.93 2.33 -0.14
N LEU A 90 -14.51 1.38 -0.99
CA LEU A 90 -13.54 1.64 -2.04
C LEU A 90 -14.03 2.75 -2.99
N GLN A 91 -15.33 2.79 -3.27
CA GLN A 91 -15.94 3.85 -4.08
C GLN A 91 -15.73 5.25 -3.49
N GLU A 92 -15.93 5.39 -2.18
CA GLU A 92 -15.73 6.69 -1.50
C GLU A 92 -14.28 7.14 -1.58
N VAL A 93 -13.31 6.22 -1.54
CA VAL A 93 -11.88 6.56 -1.71
C VAL A 93 -11.63 7.14 -3.10
N PHE A 94 -12.06 6.45 -4.17
CA PHE A 94 -11.89 6.93 -5.53
C PHE A 94 -12.60 8.27 -5.81
N GLN A 95 -13.70 8.55 -5.11
CA GLN A 95 -14.43 9.82 -5.23
C GLN A 95 -13.82 10.97 -4.44
N THR A 96 -13.04 10.66 -3.39
CA THR A 96 -12.58 11.66 -2.40
C THR A 96 -11.12 12.02 -2.55
N VAL A 97 -10.26 11.03 -2.80
CA VAL A 97 -8.82 11.26 -2.99
C VAL A 97 -8.59 11.91 -4.36
N SER A 98 -7.69 12.90 -4.43
CA SER A 98 -7.37 13.57 -5.70
C SER A 98 -6.71 12.62 -6.69
N THR A 99 -7.01 12.75 -7.98
CA THR A 99 -6.37 12.00 -9.07
C THR A 99 -4.88 12.31 -9.23
N ASP A 100 -4.36 13.38 -8.60
CA ASP A 100 -2.93 13.67 -8.53
C ASP A 100 -2.18 12.77 -7.51
N VAL A 101 -2.91 11.96 -6.73
CA VAL A 101 -2.36 11.04 -5.72
C VAL A 101 -2.39 9.62 -6.26
N THR A 102 -1.24 8.95 -6.30
CA THR A 102 -1.16 7.53 -6.66
C THR A 102 -1.77 6.66 -5.55
N LEU A 103 -2.66 5.76 -5.92
CA LEU A 103 -3.31 4.82 -4.99
C LEU A 103 -2.57 3.48 -4.99
N HIS A 104 -2.01 3.10 -3.85
CA HIS A 104 -1.49 1.75 -3.60
C HIS A 104 -2.57 0.94 -2.89
N ILE A 105 -3.16 -0.05 -3.57
CA ILE A 105 -4.30 -0.83 -3.06
C ILE A 105 -3.83 -2.22 -2.67
N GLU A 106 -3.77 -2.51 -1.35
CA GLU A 106 -3.52 -3.87 -0.89
C GLU A 106 -4.78 -4.73 -0.95
N LEU A 107 -4.76 -5.77 -1.77
CA LEU A 107 -5.82 -6.78 -1.81
C LEU A 107 -5.63 -7.78 -0.67
N LYS A 108 -6.54 -7.77 0.30
CA LYS A 108 -6.53 -8.75 1.40
C LYS A 108 -7.13 -10.10 0.97
N GLU A 109 -7.79 -10.14 -0.18
CA GLU A 109 -8.45 -11.32 -0.72
C GLU A 109 -8.74 -11.15 -2.23
N PRO A 110 -8.75 -12.24 -3.01
CA PRO A 110 -9.00 -12.17 -4.45
C PRO A 110 -10.40 -11.65 -4.82
N SER A 111 -11.37 -11.78 -3.92
CA SER A 111 -12.78 -11.44 -4.16
C SER A 111 -13.04 -9.96 -4.44
N VAL A 112 -12.10 -9.06 -4.11
CA VAL A 112 -12.24 -7.61 -4.30
C VAL A 112 -11.78 -7.12 -5.68
N ILE A 113 -11.15 -7.98 -6.49
CA ILE A 113 -10.50 -7.56 -7.73
C ILE A 113 -11.45 -6.96 -8.76
N ASP A 114 -12.65 -7.49 -8.89
CA ASP A 114 -13.64 -7.00 -9.86
C ASP A 114 -14.04 -5.55 -9.59
N ASP A 115 -14.21 -5.19 -8.29
CA ASP A 115 -14.52 -3.82 -7.89
C ASP A 115 -13.32 -2.89 -8.14
N VAL A 116 -12.09 -3.35 -7.83
CA VAL A 116 -10.88 -2.57 -8.08
C VAL A 116 -10.73 -2.26 -9.57
N VAL A 117 -10.86 -3.26 -10.44
CA VAL A 117 -10.81 -3.08 -11.90
C VAL A 117 -11.93 -2.15 -12.39
N MET A 118 -13.14 -2.29 -11.84
CA MET A 118 -14.27 -1.43 -12.19
C MET A 118 -13.96 0.04 -11.87
N TYR A 119 -13.43 0.34 -10.69
CA TYR A 119 -13.12 1.72 -10.30
C TYR A 119 -11.90 2.27 -11.03
N ILE A 120 -10.85 1.49 -11.28
CA ILE A 120 -9.71 1.90 -12.12
C ILE A 120 -10.20 2.33 -13.52
N ASN A 121 -11.16 1.61 -14.12
CA ASN A 121 -11.72 1.97 -15.42
C ASN A 121 -12.68 3.17 -15.37
N GLN A 122 -13.18 3.55 -14.21
CA GLN A 122 -14.16 4.64 -14.03
C GLN A 122 -13.50 5.96 -13.64
N PHE A 123 -12.33 5.94 -13.01
CA PHE A 123 -11.62 7.09 -12.48
C PHE A 123 -10.20 7.18 -13.05
N ASP A 124 -9.65 8.39 -13.20
CA ASP A 124 -8.34 8.66 -13.80
C ASP A 124 -7.20 8.65 -12.77
N HIS A 125 -7.23 7.70 -11.80
CA HIS A 125 -6.14 7.56 -10.82
C HIS A 125 -5.04 6.65 -11.35
N ASP A 126 -3.79 7.00 -11.04
CA ASP A 126 -2.69 6.04 -11.11
C ASP A 126 -2.84 5.05 -9.94
N VAL A 127 -2.86 3.74 -10.25
CA VAL A 127 -3.12 2.69 -9.26
C VAL A 127 -2.05 1.61 -9.35
N ILE A 128 -1.48 1.26 -8.19
CA ILE A 128 -0.62 0.08 -8.00
C ILE A 128 -1.36 -0.87 -7.08
N VAL A 129 -1.53 -2.12 -7.51
CA VAL A 129 -2.20 -3.16 -6.73
C VAL A 129 -1.17 -4.05 -6.08
N SER A 130 -1.29 -4.30 -4.78
CA SER A 130 -0.38 -5.16 -4.04
C SER A 130 -1.11 -6.24 -3.23
N SER A 131 -0.43 -7.31 -2.88
CA SER A 131 -0.94 -8.35 -1.98
C SER A 131 0.18 -9.24 -1.45
N PHE A 132 -0.04 -9.83 -0.27
CA PHE A 132 0.72 -10.99 0.22
C PHE A 132 0.25 -12.30 -0.42
N ASP A 133 -0.98 -12.33 -0.97
CA ASP A 133 -1.56 -13.52 -1.58
C ASP A 133 -1.23 -13.56 -3.08
N PRO A 134 -0.36 -14.49 -3.54
CA PRO A 134 -0.07 -14.68 -4.95
C PRO A 134 -1.31 -14.97 -5.81
N THR A 135 -2.37 -15.54 -5.19
CA THR A 135 -3.62 -15.84 -5.89
C THR A 135 -4.37 -14.56 -6.25
N ALA A 136 -4.38 -13.59 -5.33
CA ALA A 136 -4.99 -12.28 -5.58
C ALA A 136 -4.24 -11.53 -6.70
N LEU A 137 -2.90 -11.58 -6.71
CA LEU A 137 -2.09 -10.95 -7.77
C LEU A 137 -2.26 -11.65 -9.12
N THR A 138 -2.33 -12.99 -9.15
CA THR A 138 -2.62 -13.74 -10.38
C THR A 138 -3.99 -13.36 -10.95
N ALA A 139 -4.99 -13.17 -10.09
CA ALA A 139 -6.31 -12.70 -10.51
C ALA A 139 -6.24 -11.25 -11.05
N ALA A 140 -5.47 -10.37 -10.40
CA ALA A 140 -5.26 -8.99 -10.84
C ALA A 140 -4.64 -8.91 -12.24
N VAL A 141 -3.55 -9.65 -12.48
CA VAL A 141 -2.89 -9.74 -13.80
C VAL A 141 -3.84 -10.35 -14.84
N SER A 142 -4.59 -11.40 -14.48
CA SER A 142 -5.58 -12.03 -15.38
C SER A 142 -6.73 -11.08 -15.74
N ALA A 143 -7.06 -10.14 -14.85
CA ALA A 143 -8.04 -9.08 -15.10
C ALA A 143 -7.49 -7.90 -15.93
N GLY A 144 -6.21 -7.95 -16.31
CA GLY A 144 -5.57 -6.97 -17.18
C GLY A 144 -4.82 -5.84 -16.46
N LEU A 145 -4.64 -5.93 -15.15
CA LEU A 145 -3.82 -4.94 -14.42
C LEU A 145 -2.33 -5.20 -14.68
N THR A 146 -1.59 -4.13 -14.90
CA THR A 146 -0.14 -4.15 -15.21
C THR A 146 0.71 -3.76 -14.00
N ASP A 147 0.26 -2.80 -13.20
CA ASP A 147 1.00 -2.27 -12.07
C ASP A 147 0.67 -3.06 -10.81
N VAL A 148 1.39 -4.18 -10.65
CA VAL A 148 1.13 -5.20 -9.64
C VAL A 148 2.39 -5.48 -8.83
N ALA A 149 2.29 -5.56 -7.50
CA ALA A 149 3.40 -5.74 -6.58
C ALA A 149 3.18 -6.89 -5.59
N LEU A 150 4.18 -7.75 -5.38
CA LEU A 150 4.15 -8.79 -4.35
C LEU A 150 4.72 -8.24 -3.03
N LEU A 151 3.92 -8.34 -1.96
CA LEU A 151 4.32 -8.04 -0.57
C LEU A 151 4.93 -9.28 0.08
N PHE A 152 6.07 -9.14 0.79
CA PHE A 152 6.68 -10.23 1.55
C PHE A 152 7.61 -9.73 2.67
N ALA A 153 7.77 -10.58 3.71
CA ALA A 153 8.63 -10.32 4.87
C ALA A 153 9.63 -11.44 5.15
N THR A 154 9.59 -12.54 4.38
CA THR A 154 10.48 -13.71 4.50
C THR A 154 10.83 -14.24 3.11
N ASP A 155 11.85 -15.11 3.06
CA ASP A 155 12.21 -15.89 1.87
C ASP A 155 12.38 -15.05 0.59
N PRO A 156 13.27 -14.01 0.60
CA PRO A 156 13.32 -13.01 -0.46
C PRO A 156 13.58 -13.58 -1.86
N GLN A 157 14.40 -14.64 -1.98
CA GLN A 157 14.70 -15.27 -3.28
C GLN A 157 13.46 -15.98 -3.87
N ASP A 158 12.73 -16.74 -3.04
CA ASP A 158 11.51 -17.43 -3.47
C ASP A 158 10.39 -16.43 -3.79
N ALA A 159 10.30 -15.34 -2.99
CA ALA A 159 9.35 -14.26 -3.25
C ALA A 159 9.65 -13.53 -4.56
N LEU A 160 10.91 -13.21 -4.83
CA LEU A 160 11.34 -12.56 -6.08
C LEU A 160 11.00 -13.44 -7.30
N MET A 161 11.33 -14.74 -7.25
CA MET A 161 10.98 -15.67 -8.33
C MET A 161 9.47 -15.71 -8.56
N ARG A 162 8.69 -15.75 -7.49
CA ARG A 162 7.23 -15.75 -7.57
C ARG A 162 6.67 -14.45 -8.17
N ALA A 163 7.21 -13.30 -7.79
CA ALA A 163 6.82 -12.02 -8.38
C ALA A 163 7.04 -12.00 -9.90
N ILE A 164 8.20 -12.53 -10.37
CA ILE A 164 8.52 -12.65 -11.80
C ILE A 164 7.53 -13.61 -12.49
N GLU A 165 7.25 -14.79 -11.91
CA GLU A 165 6.32 -15.78 -12.47
C GLU A 165 4.90 -15.25 -12.61
N ILE A 166 4.43 -14.43 -11.66
CA ILE A 166 3.11 -13.76 -11.70
C ILE A 166 3.09 -12.67 -12.77
N GLY A 167 4.23 -12.04 -13.07
CA GLY A 167 4.33 -10.88 -13.95
C GLY A 167 4.17 -9.56 -13.20
N CYS A 168 4.60 -9.50 -11.94
CA CYS A 168 4.64 -8.25 -11.17
C CYS A 168 5.60 -7.24 -11.82
N THR A 169 5.31 -5.95 -11.66
CA THR A 169 6.20 -4.84 -12.04
C THR A 169 6.96 -4.27 -10.85
N ALA A 170 6.54 -4.63 -9.64
CA ALA A 170 7.19 -4.21 -8.40
C ALA A 170 7.21 -5.33 -7.36
N VAL A 171 8.06 -5.16 -6.37
CA VAL A 171 8.06 -5.94 -5.13
C VAL A 171 8.03 -5.00 -3.93
N HIS A 172 7.29 -5.41 -2.90
CA HIS A 172 7.20 -4.68 -1.65
C HIS A 172 7.77 -5.56 -0.51
N PRO A 173 9.10 -5.60 -0.33
CA PRO A 173 9.76 -6.32 0.77
C PRO A 173 9.66 -5.53 2.07
N SER A 174 9.71 -6.24 3.22
CA SER A 174 9.89 -5.56 4.51
C SER A 174 11.20 -4.77 4.55
N ALA A 175 11.23 -3.66 5.29
CA ALA A 175 12.43 -2.83 5.45
C ALA A 175 13.64 -3.63 5.96
N SER A 176 13.42 -4.59 6.87
CA SER A 176 14.48 -5.48 7.37
C SER A 176 15.11 -6.31 6.24
N LEU A 177 14.31 -6.86 5.33
CA LEU A 177 14.85 -7.60 4.18
C LEU A 177 15.67 -6.70 3.26
N CYS A 178 15.22 -5.47 3.01
CA CYS A 178 15.98 -4.51 2.22
C CYS A 178 17.32 -4.17 2.87
N ILE A 179 17.36 -4.10 4.22
CA ILE A 179 18.57 -3.76 4.98
C ILE A 179 19.54 -4.94 5.10
N GLU A 180 19.03 -6.16 5.26
CA GLU A 180 19.81 -7.34 5.64
C GLU A 180 20.20 -8.23 4.46
N THR A 181 19.62 -8.00 3.28
CA THR A 181 19.82 -8.85 2.08
C THR A 181 20.11 -8.02 0.83
N ASP A 182 20.40 -8.69 -0.27
CA ASP A 182 20.60 -8.11 -1.60
C ASP A 182 19.30 -7.98 -2.42
N ILE A 183 18.15 -8.09 -1.79
CA ILE A 183 16.84 -8.12 -2.49
C ILE A 183 16.60 -6.92 -3.38
N VAL A 184 17.05 -5.72 -2.98
CA VAL A 184 16.86 -4.49 -3.77
C VAL A 184 17.60 -4.59 -5.10
N SER A 185 18.90 -4.88 -5.07
CA SER A 185 19.69 -5.06 -6.30
C SER A 185 19.20 -6.24 -7.14
N ALA A 186 18.84 -7.35 -6.51
CA ALA A 186 18.33 -8.54 -7.21
C ALA A 186 17.00 -8.24 -7.92
N ALA A 187 16.10 -7.46 -7.32
CA ALA A 187 14.85 -7.03 -7.94
C ALA A 187 15.10 -6.07 -9.13
N HIS A 188 15.98 -5.09 -8.96
CA HIS A 188 16.36 -4.16 -10.04
C HIS A 188 17.02 -4.88 -11.23
N GLU A 189 17.83 -5.89 -11.01
CA GLU A 189 18.39 -6.74 -12.07
C GLU A 189 17.31 -7.43 -12.91
N GLN A 190 16.13 -7.66 -12.34
CA GLN A 190 14.96 -8.20 -13.03
C GLN A 190 14.03 -7.11 -13.60
N GLY A 191 14.37 -5.83 -13.43
CA GLY A 191 13.57 -4.70 -13.87
C GLY A 191 12.34 -4.41 -13.02
N LEU A 192 12.32 -4.87 -11.77
CA LEU A 192 11.24 -4.64 -10.81
C LEU A 192 11.52 -3.41 -9.94
N TYR A 193 10.51 -2.59 -9.70
CA TYR A 193 10.57 -1.52 -8.70
C TYR A 193 10.50 -2.10 -7.27
N VAL A 194 11.10 -1.39 -6.30
CA VAL A 194 11.15 -1.82 -4.90
C VAL A 194 10.59 -0.75 -3.97
N ASN A 195 9.49 -1.04 -3.29
CA ASN A 195 8.92 -0.19 -2.24
C ASN A 195 9.03 -0.88 -0.87
N ALA A 196 9.89 -0.35 0.01
CA ALA A 196 10.12 -0.94 1.33
C ALA A 196 8.99 -0.60 2.33
N TRP A 197 8.55 -1.57 3.16
CA TRP A 197 7.52 -1.40 4.19
C TRP A 197 7.91 -2.07 5.50
N THR A 198 7.39 -1.71 6.65
CA THR A 198 6.79 -0.42 6.96
C THR A 198 7.85 0.42 7.65
N ILE A 199 7.95 1.69 7.28
CA ILE A 199 8.89 2.61 7.90
C ILE A 199 8.17 3.37 9.01
N GLU A 200 8.46 3.00 10.26
CA GLU A 200 7.83 3.58 11.44
C GLU A 200 8.62 4.74 12.03
N ASP A 201 9.93 4.80 11.73
CA ASP A 201 10.84 5.78 12.35
C ASP A 201 11.98 6.26 11.43
N ALA A 202 12.64 7.32 11.86
CA ALA A 202 13.75 7.93 11.13
C ALA A 202 15.05 7.10 11.16
N GLU A 203 15.21 6.13 12.08
CA GLU A 203 16.37 5.26 12.17
C GLU A 203 16.32 4.24 11.03
N THR A 204 15.18 3.57 10.86
CA THR A 204 14.93 2.64 9.75
C THR A 204 15.09 3.31 8.39
N LEU A 205 14.52 4.53 8.22
CA LEU A 205 14.69 5.32 7.00
C LEU A 205 16.16 5.63 6.72
N THR A 206 16.92 6.02 7.75
CA THR A 206 18.36 6.30 7.63
C THR A 206 19.16 5.04 7.31
N ALA A 207 18.76 3.88 7.83
CA ALA A 207 19.41 2.60 7.53
C ALA A 207 19.22 2.24 6.04
N LEU A 208 18.03 2.38 5.49
CA LEU A 208 17.76 2.19 4.06
C LEU A 208 18.59 3.15 3.18
N ALA A 209 18.68 4.42 3.58
CA ALA A 209 19.49 5.40 2.85
C ALA A 209 20.98 5.05 2.82
N ARG A 210 21.52 4.44 3.89
CA ARG A 210 22.94 4.04 3.96
C ARG A 210 23.29 2.88 3.04
N ILE A 211 22.34 1.98 2.77
CA ILE A 211 22.57 0.84 1.86
C ILE A 211 22.70 1.37 0.43
N SER A 212 21.94 2.40 0.10
CA SER A 212 21.95 3.02 -1.23
C SER A 212 23.34 3.58 -1.60
N GLY A 213 24.11 4.10 -0.64
CA GLY A 213 25.46 4.65 -0.88
C GLY A 213 25.51 5.56 -2.10
N ASP A 214 26.58 5.45 -2.91
CA ASP A 214 26.73 6.11 -4.21
C ASP A 214 26.19 5.24 -5.39
N ASP A 215 25.68 4.03 -5.08
CA ASP A 215 25.18 3.08 -6.09
C ASP A 215 23.65 3.05 -6.08
N HIS A 216 23.07 3.74 -7.04
CA HIS A 216 21.59 3.80 -7.21
C HIS A 216 20.93 2.43 -7.45
N SER A 217 21.69 1.39 -7.81
CA SER A 217 21.15 0.03 -8.00
C SER A 217 20.70 -0.63 -6.70
N THR A 218 21.11 -0.09 -5.54
CA THR A 218 20.76 -0.58 -4.21
C THR A 218 19.75 0.31 -3.47
N ALA A 219 19.36 1.45 -4.06
CA ALA A 219 18.36 2.35 -3.49
C ALA A 219 16.95 1.81 -3.72
N VAL A 220 16.08 1.86 -2.71
CA VAL A 220 14.65 1.59 -2.89
C VAL A 220 13.98 2.71 -3.69
N ASP A 221 12.99 2.39 -4.51
CA ASP A 221 12.25 3.37 -5.33
C ASP A 221 11.21 4.12 -4.48
N GLY A 222 10.63 3.44 -3.48
CA GLY A 222 9.68 4.05 -2.56
C GLY A 222 9.74 3.45 -1.17
N VAL A 223 9.12 4.16 -0.23
CA VAL A 223 8.99 3.74 1.17
C VAL A 223 7.56 3.95 1.66
N ILE A 224 6.98 2.90 2.24
CA ILE A 224 5.63 2.89 2.83
C ILE A 224 5.77 3.24 4.30
N ILE A 225 5.29 4.43 4.70
CA ILE A 225 5.57 5.10 5.99
C ILE A 225 4.33 5.22 6.87
N ASP A 226 4.47 4.94 8.17
CA ASP A 226 3.42 5.15 9.19
C ASP A 226 3.37 6.58 9.73
N ASP A 227 4.48 7.30 9.63
CA ASP A 227 4.64 8.66 10.14
C ASP A 227 4.85 9.67 9.03
N CYS A 228 3.83 10.50 8.77
CA CYS A 228 3.89 11.56 7.77
C CYS A 228 4.98 12.62 8.05
N SER A 229 5.51 12.72 9.27
CA SER A 229 6.64 13.61 9.58
C SER A 229 7.94 13.20 8.88
N LEU A 230 8.00 11.99 8.32
CA LEU A 230 9.14 11.47 7.57
C LEU A 230 9.13 11.87 6.09
N ILE A 231 8.02 12.40 5.55
CA ILE A 231 7.86 12.71 4.12
C ILE A 231 9.00 13.58 3.59
N GLU A 232 9.28 14.71 4.26
CA GLU A 232 10.35 15.61 3.83
C GLU A 232 11.72 14.95 3.83
N ARG A 233 11.96 14.02 4.77
CA ARG A 233 13.22 13.26 4.83
C ARG A 233 13.34 12.27 3.68
N CYS A 234 12.26 11.59 3.31
CA CYS A 234 12.25 10.68 2.15
C CYS A 234 12.63 11.43 0.86
N GLN A 235 12.09 12.63 0.66
CA GLN A 235 12.37 13.47 -0.51
C GLN A 235 13.82 13.98 -0.57
N MET A 236 14.54 14.00 0.57
CA MET A 236 15.95 14.39 0.63
C MET A 236 16.94 13.23 0.47
N LEU A 237 16.46 11.99 0.36
CA LEU A 237 17.30 10.78 0.23
C LEU A 237 17.71 10.46 -1.21
N GLY A 238 17.31 11.26 -2.19
CA GLY A 238 17.60 11.09 -3.60
C GLY A 238 18.77 11.96 -4.11
#